data_e1e800dbe0497467b1c940153ffd9965
#
_entry.id   e1e800dbe0497467b1c940153ffd9965
#
_cell.length_a   1.000
_cell.length_b   1.000
_cell.length_c   1.000
_cell.angle_alpha   90.00
_cell.angle_beta   90.00
_cell.angle_gamma   90.00
#
_symmetry.space_group_name_H-M   'P 1'
#
loop_
_entity.id
_entity.type
_entity.pdbx_description
1 polymer ?
#
loop_
_entity_poly.entity_id
_entity_poly.type
_entity_poly.pdbx_seq_one_letter_code
_entity_poly.pdbx_strand_id
1 'polypeptide(L)'
;MKTRTLCLSMAALWLAAPALGAPALGCLIEPDRVADVGSPVVGVIESVDVDRGQTVRKGQVLATLRATVERAAFDVARSRADANADLNAAAANASFNRERLQRAEDLFRQNFISQQALDQARTESQLADQKLTQARELQTVSAHERGMAAAQLSQRVIRSPMDGVVAERFMTAGERADDKPLLRIARIDPLRVQLVVPTSLYGQVVADSAVSVVPDLPGARALTARVTMVDKVIDPASNTFRVQLALPNPDLSLPAGLRCKADFGPLPATGSHAAAVQARAPEAVRSR
;
A
#
# COMPACT_ATOMS: atom_id res chain seq x y z
N MET A 1 -34.20 -53.06 74.64
CA MET A 1 -33.46 -51.79 74.70
C MET A 1 -32.84 -51.53 73.32
N LYS A 2 -33.41 -50.59 72.57
CA LYS A 2 -33.03 -50.30 71.15
C LYS A 2 -32.30 -48.97 71.13
N THR A 3 -31.01 -48.96 70.79
CA THR A 3 -30.19 -47.78 70.57
C THR A 3 -30.30 -47.39 69.11
N ARG A 4 -30.84 -46.17 68.85
CA ARG A 4 -30.92 -45.52 67.52
C ARG A 4 -29.64 -44.69 67.27
N THR A 5 -28.85 -45.05 66.28
CA THR A 5 -27.72 -44.28 65.77
C THR A 5 -28.24 -43.26 64.79
N LEU A 6 -27.97 -41.98 65.05
CA LEU A 6 -28.35 -40.83 64.23
C LEU A 6 -27.18 -40.53 63.27
N CYS A 7 -27.34 -40.76 61.94
CA CYS A 7 -26.38 -40.34 60.91
C CYS A 7 -26.64 -38.89 60.55
N LEU A 8 -25.72 -38.00 60.87
CA LEU A 8 -25.67 -36.61 60.41
C LEU A 8 -25.10 -36.55 58.98
N SER A 9 -25.95 -36.28 58.00
CA SER A 9 -25.55 -36.02 56.63
C SER A 9 -25.17 -34.54 56.50
N MET A 10 -23.86 -34.22 56.35
CA MET A 10 -23.33 -32.91 56.13
C MET A 10 -23.39 -32.58 54.63
N ALA A 11 -24.42 -31.85 54.20
CA ALA A 11 -24.56 -31.36 52.83
C ALA A 11 -23.59 -30.19 52.61
N ALA A 12 -22.53 -30.40 51.82
CA ALA A 12 -21.59 -29.35 51.37
C ALA A 12 -22.28 -28.47 50.31
N LEU A 13 -22.70 -27.26 50.71
CA LEU A 13 -23.18 -26.24 49.79
C LEU A 13 -21.97 -25.65 49.03
N TRP A 14 -21.84 -26.01 47.78
CA TRP A 14 -20.90 -25.36 46.86
C TRP A 14 -21.43 -23.94 46.53
N LEU A 15 -20.84 -22.88 47.12
CA LEU A 15 -21.06 -21.53 46.70
C LEU A 15 -20.37 -21.35 45.32
N ALA A 16 -21.14 -21.34 44.24
CA ALA A 16 -20.70 -20.84 42.95
C ALA A 16 -20.47 -19.34 43.07
N ALA A 17 -19.21 -18.91 43.18
CA ALA A 17 -18.86 -17.51 43.10
C ALA A 17 -19.25 -16.96 41.71
N PRO A 18 -19.99 -15.83 41.61
CA PRO A 18 -20.24 -15.20 40.32
C PRO A 18 -18.91 -14.77 39.74
N ALA A 19 -18.59 -15.24 38.55
CA ALA A 19 -17.48 -14.72 37.75
C ALA A 19 -17.81 -13.24 37.48
N LEU A 20 -17.18 -12.32 38.18
CA LEU A 20 -17.20 -10.89 37.86
C LEU A 20 -16.54 -10.77 36.48
N GLY A 21 -17.36 -10.66 35.42
CA GLY A 21 -16.87 -10.29 34.09
C GLY A 21 -16.13 -8.98 34.19
N ALA A 22 -15.00 -8.85 33.48
CA ALA A 22 -14.27 -7.59 33.40
C ALA A 22 -15.22 -6.50 32.89
N PRO A 23 -15.14 -5.25 33.45
CA PRO A 23 -16.01 -4.18 33.02
C PRO A 23 -15.83 -3.92 31.52
N ALA A 24 -16.95 -3.87 30.79
CA ALA A 24 -16.91 -3.56 29.35
C ALA A 24 -16.34 -2.15 29.15
N LEU A 25 -15.27 -2.08 28.35
CA LEU A 25 -14.57 -0.82 28.07
C LEU A 25 -15.20 -0.11 26.87
N GLY A 26 -15.35 1.20 26.97
CA GLY A 26 -15.80 2.03 25.85
C GLY A 26 -14.76 2.05 24.73
N CYS A 27 -15.23 1.96 23.49
CA CYS A 27 -14.38 1.99 22.31
C CYS A 27 -15.00 2.81 21.18
N LEU A 28 -14.17 3.13 20.17
CA LEU A 28 -14.55 3.84 18.95
C LEU A 28 -14.15 3.01 17.74
N ILE A 29 -15.08 2.80 16.83
CA ILE A 29 -14.86 2.11 15.54
C ILE A 29 -14.57 3.17 14.50
N GLU A 30 -13.37 3.15 13.92
CA GLU A 30 -12.90 4.12 12.93
C GLU A 30 -12.50 3.42 11.64
N PRO A 31 -12.38 4.15 10.51
CA PRO A 31 -11.73 3.62 9.33
C PRO A 31 -10.30 3.19 9.66
N ASP A 32 -9.80 2.10 9.07
CA ASP A 32 -8.38 1.72 9.21
C ASP A 32 -7.46 2.82 8.70
N ARG A 33 -7.80 3.40 7.53
CA ARG A 33 -7.08 4.51 6.92
C ARG A 33 -8.03 5.46 6.24
N VAL A 34 -7.65 6.73 6.23
CA VAL A 34 -8.31 7.78 5.46
C VAL A 34 -7.26 8.40 4.55
N ALA A 35 -7.59 8.58 3.28
CA ALA A 35 -6.76 9.26 2.30
C ALA A 35 -7.55 10.42 1.68
N ASP A 36 -7.01 11.62 1.80
CA ASP A 36 -7.46 12.78 1.06
C ASP A 36 -6.76 12.79 -0.30
N VAL A 37 -7.53 12.51 -1.35
CA VAL A 37 -7.01 12.35 -2.72
C VAL A 37 -7.12 13.69 -3.43
N GLY A 38 -5.97 14.28 -3.75
CA GLY A 38 -5.84 15.50 -4.54
C GLY A 38 -5.29 15.22 -5.94
N SER A 39 -5.11 16.29 -6.71
CA SER A 39 -4.44 16.23 -8.00
C SER A 39 -2.94 16.50 -7.85
N PRO A 40 -2.07 15.73 -8.52
CA PRO A 40 -0.63 16.01 -8.52
C PRO A 40 -0.25 17.23 -9.37
N VAL A 41 -1.19 17.72 -10.19
CA VAL A 41 -0.99 18.87 -11.09
C VAL A 41 -2.22 19.76 -11.10
N VAL A 42 -2.00 21.05 -11.31
CA VAL A 42 -3.10 22.02 -11.45
C VAL A 42 -3.81 21.81 -12.79
N GLY A 43 -5.14 21.82 -12.79
CA GLY A 43 -5.92 21.67 -14.00
C GLY A 43 -7.43 21.82 -13.75
N VAL A 44 -8.22 21.80 -14.81
CA VAL A 44 -9.67 21.82 -14.72
C VAL A 44 -10.17 20.37 -14.74
N ILE A 45 -11.05 20.04 -13.81
CA ILE A 45 -11.66 18.71 -13.72
C ILE A 45 -12.60 18.52 -14.93
N GLU A 46 -12.34 17.50 -15.73
CA GLU A 46 -13.17 17.13 -16.87
C GLU A 46 -14.32 16.22 -16.43
N SER A 47 -14.03 15.20 -15.61
CA SER A 47 -15.05 14.32 -15.02
C SER A 47 -14.66 13.89 -13.60
N VAL A 48 -15.69 13.57 -12.81
CA VAL A 48 -15.58 12.84 -11.56
C VAL A 48 -16.44 11.60 -11.70
N ASP A 49 -15.80 10.42 -11.69
CA ASP A 49 -16.42 9.15 -12.09
C ASP A 49 -16.99 8.37 -10.90
N VAL A 50 -16.91 8.94 -9.68
CA VAL A 50 -17.36 8.32 -8.44
C VAL A 50 -18.12 9.30 -7.56
N ASP A 51 -19.10 8.78 -6.80
CA ASP A 51 -19.89 9.54 -5.86
C ASP A 51 -19.70 9.08 -4.42
N ARG A 52 -20.13 9.93 -3.47
CA ARG A 52 -20.12 9.63 -2.04
C ARG A 52 -20.86 8.31 -1.76
N GLY A 53 -20.27 7.46 -0.95
CA GLY A 53 -20.80 6.15 -0.58
C GLY A 53 -20.44 5.02 -1.54
N GLN A 54 -19.86 5.31 -2.71
CA GLN A 54 -19.42 4.26 -3.64
C GLN A 54 -18.14 3.58 -3.16
N THR A 55 -18.08 2.26 -3.37
CA THR A 55 -16.86 1.47 -3.13
C THR A 55 -15.91 1.63 -4.31
N VAL A 56 -14.63 1.84 -4.00
CA VAL A 56 -13.55 2.00 -4.98
C VAL A 56 -12.41 1.02 -4.70
N ARG A 57 -11.72 0.62 -5.77
CA ARG A 57 -10.54 -0.25 -5.69
C ARG A 57 -9.26 0.54 -5.91
N LYS A 58 -8.16 0.08 -5.33
CA LYS A 58 -6.84 0.64 -5.60
C LYS A 58 -6.56 0.69 -7.10
N GLY A 59 -6.12 1.86 -7.60
CA GLY A 59 -5.83 2.11 -9.02
C GLY A 59 -7.07 2.47 -9.87
N GLN A 60 -8.28 2.35 -9.33
CA GLN A 60 -9.50 2.77 -10.03
C GLN A 60 -9.46 4.27 -10.32
N VAL A 61 -9.90 4.67 -11.52
CA VAL A 61 -10.03 6.07 -11.90
C VAL A 61 -11.16 6.70 -11.07
N LEU A 62 -10.86 7.84 -10.46
CA LEU A 62 -11.77 8.61 -9.63
C LEU A 62 -12.24 9.88 -10.32
N ALA A 63 -11.29 10.54 -11.00
CA ALA A 63 -11.54 11.76 -11.73
C ALA A 63 -10.50 11.91 -12.84
N THR A 64 -10.85 12.68 -13.87
CA THR A 64 -9.94 13.08 -14.95
C THR A 64 -9.87 14.59 -15.05
N LEU A 65 -8.66 15.09 -15.30
CA LEU A 65 -8.45 16.50 -15.64
C LEU A 65 -8.44 16.67 -17.14
N ARG A 66 -8.78 17.86 -17.60
CA ARG A 66 -8.64 18.22 -19.02
C ARG A 66 -7.21 18.05 -19.47
N ALA A 67 -7.00 17.24 -20.50
CA ALA A 67 -5.70 16.75 -20.93
C ALA A 67 -5.47 16.95 -22.44
N THR A 68 -6.10 17.95 -23.06
CA THR A 68 -6.03 18.15 -24.53
C THR A 68 -4.59 18.42 -25.00
N VAL A 69 -3.84 19.24 -24.28
CA VAL A 69 -2.45 19.61 -24.65
C VAL A 69 -1.52 18.41 -24.41
N GLU A 70 -1.63 17.76 -23.28
CA GLU A 70 -0.79 16.61 -22.91
C GLU A 70 -1.04 15.41 -23.83
N ARG A 71 -2.29 15.21 -24.26
CA ARG A 71 -2.64 14.16 -25.24
C ARG A 71 -2.00 14.44 -26.60
N ALA A 72 -2.12 15.67 -27.08
CA ALA A 72 -1.46 16.08 -28.32
C ALA A 72 0.06 15.96 -28.25
N ALA A 73 0.67 16.36 -27.12
CA ALA A 73 2.10 16.23 -26.90
C ALA A 73 2.54 14.75 -26.89
N PHE A 74 1.77 13.87 -26.24
CA PHE A 74 2.01 12.44 -26.25
C PHE A 74 1.91 11.85 -27.66
N ASP A 75 0.90 12.22 -28.44
CA ASP A 75 0.73 11.73 -29.81
C ASP A 75 1.88 12.14 -30.73
N VAL A 76 2.41 13.36 -30.59
CA VAL A 76 3.61 13.82 -31.31
C VAL A 76 4.85 13.02 -30.90
N ALA A 77 5.08 12.87 -29.58
CA ALA A 77 6.24 12.11 -29.08
C ALA A 77 6.16 10.63 -29.48
N ARG A 78 4.97 10.06 -29.47
CA ARG A 78 4.71 8.69 -29.94
C ARG A 78 5.06 8.56 -31.42
N SER A 79 4.58 9.48 -32.26
CA SER A 79 4.84 9.44 -33.71
C SER A 79 6.34 9.51 -34.02
N ARG A 80 7.10 10.32 -33.25
CA ARG A 80 8.57 10.40 -33.37
C ARG A 80 9.24 9.11 -32.95
N ALA A 81 8.84 8.52 -31.84
CA ALA A 81 9.42 7.27 -31.34
C ALA A 81 9.11 6.06 -32.26
N ASP A 82 7.97 6.08 -32.95
CA ASP A 82 7.56 5.02 -33.86
C ASP A 82 8.18 5.18 -35.27
N ALA A 83 8.81 6.33 -35.57
CA ALA A 83 9.48 6.59 -36.85
C ALA A 83 10.82 5.84 -36.94
N ASN A 84 10.87 4.81 -37.80
CA ASN A 84 12.03 3.94 -37.97
C ASN A 84 12.77 4.13 -39.31
N ALA A 85 12.34 5.07 -40.14
CA ALA A 85 12.88 5.24 -41.48
C ALA A 85 14.39 5.50 -41.48
N ASP A 86 14.85 6.44 -40.66
CA ASP A 86 16.27 6.81 -40.56
C ASP A 86 17.13 5.68 -40.01
N LEU A 87 16.61 4.96 -38.99
CA LEU A 87 17.29 3.80 -38.44
C LEU A 87 17.43 2.68 -39.47
N ASN A 88 16.35 2.38 -40.21
CA ASN A 88 16.37 1.35 -41.26
C ASN A 88 17.32 1.73 -42.42
N ALA A 89 17.32 3.00 -42.82
CA ALA A 89 18.26 3.49 -43.85
C ALA A 89 19.72 3.40 -43.38
N ALA A 90 20.01 3.79 -42.14
CA ALA A 90 21.35 3.68 -41.57
C ALA A 90 21.79 2.21 -41.41
N ALA A 91 20.88 1.32 -41.01
CA ALA A 91 21.13 -0.10 -40.87
C ALA A 91 21.46 -0.75 -42.26
N ALA A 92 20.66 -0.44 -43.26
CA ALA A 92 20.90 -0.92 -44.64
C ALA A 92 22.25 -0.42 -45.22
N ASN A 93 22.57 0.87 -44.98
CA ASN A 93 23.85 1.44 -45.41
C ASN A 93 25.04 0.78 -44.66
N ALA A 94 24.93 0.54 -43.37
CA ALA A 94 25.96 -0.13 -42.59
C ALA A 94 26.18 -1.58 -43.07
N SER A 95 25.11 -2.33 -43.33
CA SER A 95 25.22 -3.71 -43.86
C SER A 95 25.90 -3.73 -45.24
N PHE A 96 25.51 -2.84 -46.15
CA PHE A 96 26.11 -2.72 -47.47
C PHE A 96 27.61 -2.42 -47.39
N ASN A 97 28.04 -1.47 -46.59
CA ASN A 97 29.45 -1.09 -46.46
C ASN A 97 30.28 -2.18 -45.76
N ARG A 98 29.74 -2.95 -44.84
CA ARG A 98 30.42 -4.11 -44.25
C ARG A 98 30.66 -5.22 -45.28
N GLU A 99 29.67 -5.53 -46.11
CA GLU A 99 29.81 -6.50 -47.17
C GLU A 99 30.82 -6.03 -48.22
N ARG A 100 30.84 -4.72 -48.53
CA ARG A 100 31.83 -4.11 -49.44
C ARG A 100 33.25 -4.19 -48.85
N LEU A 101 33.44 -3.94 -47.57
CA LEU A 101 34.70 -4.10 -46.86
C LEU A 101 35.18 -5.57 -46.93
N GLN A 102 34.29 -6.53 -46.65
CA GLN A 102 34.63 -7.94 -46.70
C GLN A 102 35.12 -8.36 -48.09
N ARG A 103 34.42 -7.93 -49.14
CA ARG A 103 34.89 -8.18 -50.54
C ARG A 103 36.24 -7.52 -50.83
N ALA A 104 36.48 -6.31 -50.35
CA ALA A 104 37.75 -5.62 -50.51
C ALA A 104 38.88 -6.35 -49.78
N GLU A 105 38.64 -6.88 -48.56
CA GLU A 105 39.62 -7.69 -47.83
C GLU A 105 39.97 -8.98 -48.56
N ASP A 106 38.98 -9.63 -49.15
CA ASP A 106 39.21 -10.86 -49.97
C ASP A 106 40.04 -10.58 -51.21
N LEU A 107 39.74 -9.48 -51.94
CA LEU A 107 40.47 -9.08 -53.13
C LEU A 107 41.91 -8.62 -52.78
N PHE A 108 42.10 -7.95 -51.68
CA PHE A 108 43.44 -7.52 -51.21
C PHE A 108 44.30 -8.73 -50.85
N ARG A 109 43.77 -9.74 -50.20
CA ARG A 109 44.49 -11.00 -49.91
C ARG A 109 44.94 -11.73 -51.18
N GLN A 110 44.21 -11.54 -52.29
CA GLN A 110 44.57 -12.07 -53.60
C GLN A 110 45.44 -11.11 -54.43
N ASN A 111 45.88 -9.96 -53.87
CA ASN A 111 46.64 -8.89 -54.51
C ASN A 111 45.93 -8.23 -55.73
N PHE A 112 44.58 -8.22 -55.75
CA PHE A 112 43.81 -7.59 -56.83
C PHE A 112 43.53 -6.12 -56.64
N ILE A 113 43.66 -5.59 -55.41
CA ILE A 113 43.45 -4.17 -55.09
C ILE A 113 44.63 -3.60 -54.32
N SER A 114 44.75 -2.25 -54.33
CA SER A 114 45.78 -1.52 -53.57
C SER A 114 45.41 -1.39 -52.08
N GLN A 115 46.44 -1.15 -51.25
CA GLN A 115 46.25 -0.84 -49.83
C GLN A 115 45.31 0.37 -49.64
N GLN A 116 45.47 1.40 -50.47
CA GLN A 116 44.61 2.60 -50.43
C GLN A 116 43.12 2.26 -50.64
N ALA A 117 42.80 1.36 -51.57
CA ALA A 117 41.43 0.94 -51.83
C ALA A 117 40.83 0.16 -50.65
N LEU A 118 41.65 -0.67 -49.98
CA LEU A 118 41.22 -1.36 -48.75
C LEU A 118 40.98 -0.36 -47.61
N ASP A 119 41.89 0.58 -47.38
CA ASP A 119 41.77 1.57 -46.32
C ASP A 119 40.56 2.49 -46.55
N GLN A 120 40.23 2.81 -47.79
CA GLN A 120 39.00 3.53 -48.13
C GLN A 120 37.76 2.73 -47.74
N ALA A 121 37.70 1.44 -48.12
CA ALA A 121 36.55 0.58 -47.76
C ALA A 121 36.36 0.43 -46.24
N ARG A 122 37.48 0.36 -45.49
CA ARG A 122 37.46 0.35 -44.02
C ARG A 122 36.87 1.64 -43.42
N THR A 123 37.33 2.79 -43.90
CA THR A 123 36.85 4.09 -43.45
C THR A 123 35.36 4.25 -43.74
N GLU A 124 34.91 3.87 -44.95
CA GLU A 124 33.51 3.94 -45.35
C GLU A 124 32.62 3.03 -44.45
N SER A 125 33.07 1.80 -44.13
CA SER A 125 32.38 0.92 -43.24
C SER A 125 32.29 1.47 -41.82
N GLN A 126 33.41 2.03 -41.28
CA GLN A 126 33.41 2.65 -39.96
C GLN A 126 32.45 3.86 -39.86
N LEU A 127 32.46 4.72 -40.90
CA LEU A 127 31.52 5.87 -40.95
C LEU A 127 30.06 5.42 -41.01
N ALA A 128 29.75 4.35 -41.74
CA ALA A 128 28.41 3.80 -41.81
C ALA A 128 27.97 3.19 -40.47
N ASP A 129 28.88 2.52 -39.75
CA ASP A 129 28.63 2.00 -38.41
C ASP A 129 28.39 3.12 -37.37
N GLN A 130 29.15 4.21 -37.44
CA GLN A 130 28.91 5.39 -36.58
C GLN A 130 27.55 6.04 -36.85
N LYS A 131 27.14 6.16 -38.13
CA LYS A 131 25.79 6.65 -38.48
C LYS A 131 24.68 5.72 -37.97
N LEU A 132 24.86 4.41 -38.01
CA LEU A 132 23.91 3.48 -37.43
C LEU A 132 23.81 3.64 -35.92
N THR A 133 24.96 3.80 -35.25
CA THR A 133 25.00 4.04 -33.81
C THR A 133 24.26 5.33 -33.46
N GLN A 134 24.53 6.42 -34.15
CA GLN A 134 23.85 7.71 -33.99
C GLN A 134 22.31 7.59 -34.19
N ALA A 135 21.87 6.85 -35.23
CA ALA A 135 20.46 6.66 -35.50
C ALA A 135 19.76 5.86 -34.35
N ARG A 136 20.45 4.86 -33.77
CA ARG A 136 19.97 4.12 -32.60
C ARG A 136 19.84 4.99 -31.35
N GLU A 137 20.84 5.85 -31.13
CA GLU A 137 20.83 6.79 -29.98
C GLU A 137 19.66 7.77 -30.10
N LEU A 138 19.44 8.35 -31.31
CA LEU A 138 18.30 9.22 -31.57
C LEU A 138 16.95 8.54 -31.34
N GLN A 139 16.82 7.27 -31.74
CA GLN A 139 15.60 6.49 -31.49
C GLN A 139 15.41 6.28 -29.98
N THR A 140 16.48 6.00 -29.24
CA THR A 140 16.43 5.87 -27.77
C THR A 140 15.97 7.16 -27.11
N VAL A 141 16.48 8.32 -27.55
CA VAL A 141 16.05 9.62 -27.06
C VAL A 141 14.55 9.84 -27.33
N SER A 142 14.08 9.55 -28.55
CA SER A 142 12.66 9.67 -28.90
C SER A 142 11.76 8.75 -28.06
N ALA A 143 12.24 7.52 -27.73
CA ALA A 143 11.52 6.62 -26.83
C ALA A 143 11.42 7.18 -25.40
N HIS A 144 12.46 7.85 -24.90
CA HIS A 144 12.43 8.52 -23.61
C HIS A 144 11.51 9.74 -23.60
N GLU A 145 11.51 10.54 -24.68
CA GLU A 145 10.58 11.67 -24.85
C GLU A 145 9.11 11.20 -24.82
N ARG A 146 8.81 10.10 -25.48
CA ARG A 146 7.47 9.47 -25.42
C ARG A 146 7.14 9.04 -23.99
N GLY A 147 8.09 8.42 -23.28
CA GLY A 147 7.91 8.03 -21.86
C GLY A 147 7.60 9.22 -20.97
N MET A 148 8.31 10.33 -21.16
CA MET A 148 8.07 11.58 -20.42
C MET A 148 6.69 12.15 -20.70
N ALA A 149 6.29 12.24 -21.98
CA ALA A 149 4.97 12.74 -22.36
C ALA A 149 3.84 11.82 -21.83
N ALA A 150 4.05 10.50 -21.82
CA ALA A 150 3.11 9.54 -21.23
C ALA A 150 2.95 9.74 -19.71
N ALA A 151 4.05 9.98 -19.00
CA ALA A 151 4.03 10.28 -17.57
C ALA A 151 3.26 11.56 -17.27
N GLN A 152 3.47 12.62 -18.04
CA GLN A 152 2.74 13.90 -17.90
C GLN A 152 1.23 13.70 -18.17
N LEU A 153 0.85 12.95 -19.20
CA LEU A 153 -0.53 12.62 -19.48
C LEU A 153 -1.16 11.79 -18.35
N SER A 154 -0.41 10.85 -17.78
CA SER A 154 -0.89 10.01 -16.68
C SER A 154 -1.23 10.78 -15.42
N GLN A 155 -0.55 11.92 -15.17
CA GLN A 155 -0.84 12.80 -14.03
C GLN A 155 -2.21 13.51 -14.14
N ARG A 156 -2.82 13.51 -15.34
CA ARG A 156 -4.17 14.03 -15.55
C ARG A 156 -5.28 13.07 -15.14
N VAL A 157 -4.94 11.84 -14.77
CA VAL A 157 -5.88 10.80 -14.33
C VAL A 157 -5.67 10.53 -12.85
N ILE A 158 -6.65 10.89 -12.04
CA ILE A 158 -6.60 10.72 -10.58
C ILE A 158 -7.14 9.36 -10.22
N ARG A 159 -6.35 8.57 -9.48
CA ARG A 159 -6.67 7.20 -9.14
C ARG A 159 -6.71 6.99 -7.63
N SER A 160 -7.49 6.00 -7.19
CA SER A 160 -7.54 5.60 -5.79
C SER A 160 -6.19 5.01 -5.33
N PRO A 161 -5.62 5.50 -4.22
CA PRO A 161 -4.40 4.94 -3.64
C PRO A 161 -4.63 3.61 -2.92
N MET A 162 -5.90 3.27 -2.58
CA MET A 162 -6.27 2.11 -1.79
C MET A 162 -7.70 1.65 -2.08
N ASP A 163 -8.05 0.45 -1.64
CA ASP A 163 -9.43 -0.01 -1.59
C ASP A 163 -10.18 0.71 -0.47
N GLY A 164 -11.45 1.04 -0.67
CA GLY A 164 -12.25 1.72 0.32
C GLY A 164 -13.57 2.25 -0.21
N VAL A 165 -14.17 3.15 0.55
CA VAL A 165 -15.43 3.84 0.21
C VAL A 165 -15.16 5.34 0.12
N VAL A 166 -15.80 6.01 -0.83
CA VAL A 166 -15.75 7.48 -0.95
C VAL A 166 -16.54 8.08 0.21
N ALA A 167 -15.83 8.61 1.20
CA ALA A 167 -16.44 9.24 2.38
C ALA A 167 -16.98 10.63 2.05
N GLU A 168 -16.22 11.42 1.27
CA GLU A 168 -16.60 12.79 0.89
C GLU A 168 -16.12 13.10 -0.53
N ARG A 169 -16.86 13.95 -1.22
CA ARG A 169 -16.50 14.58 -2.49
C ARG A 169 -16.49 16.09 -2.30
N PHE A 170 -15.33 16.71 -2.50
CA PHE A 170 -15.13 18.14 -2.27
C PHE A 170 -15.25 18.96 -3.54
N MET A 171 -14.99 18.35 -4.72
CA MET A 171 -14.97 19.05 -6.00
C MET A 171 -15.83 18.35 -7.05
N THR A 172 -16.26 19.13 -8.04
CA THR A 172 -17.09 18.65 -9.17
C THR A 172 -16.42 18.96 -10.52
N ALA A 173 -16.98 18.36 -11.59
CA ALA A 173 -16.54 18.65 -12.96
C ALA A 173 -16.69 20.15 -13.27
N GLY A 174 -15.71 20.73 -13.97
CA GLY A 174 -15.63 22.15 -14.29
C GLY A 174 -14.83 22.98 -13.28
N GLU A 175 -14.61 22.49 -12.07
CA GLU A 175 -13.80 23.18 -11.08
C GLU A 175 -12.31 23.05 -11.36
N ARG A 176 -11.53 23.97 -10.81
CA ARG A 176 -10.07 23.92 -10.86
C ARG A 176 -9.51 23.12 -9.70
N ALA A 177 -8.87 22.02 -10.03
CA ALA A 177 -8.08 21.26 -9.07
C ALA A 177 -6.75 21.98 -8.82
N ASP A 178 -6.43 22.21 -7.56
CA ASP A 178 -5.20 22.78 -7.05
C ASP A 178 -4.69 21.93 -5.86
N ASP A 179 -4.16 22.57 -4.81
CA ASP A 179 -3.63 21.92 -3.61
C ASP A 179 -4.72 21.30 -2.71
N LYS A 180 -6.00 21.50 -3.02
CA LYS A 180 -7.11 20.95 -2.19
C LYS A 180 -7.44 19.52 -2.61
N PRO A 181 -7.89 18.70 -1.65
CA PRO A 181 -8.36 17.35 -1.98
C PRO A 181 -9.63 17.41 -2.85
N LEU A 182 -9.74 16.47 -3.80
CA LEU A 182 -10.94 16.26 -4.59
C LEU A 182 -11.93 15.35 -3.88
N LEU A 183 -11.40 14.31 -3.27
CA LEU A 183 -12.15 13.21 -2.67
C LEU A 183 -11.48 12.75 -1.38
N ARG A 184 -12.30 12.25 -0.46
CA ARG A 184 -11.83 11.52 0.72
C ARG A 184 -12.23 10.07 0.61
N ILE A 185 -11.26 9.16 0.70
CA ILE A 185 -11.47 7.71 0.66
C ILE A 185 -11.17 7.16 2.04
N ALA A 186 -12.08 6.35 2.57
CA ALA A 186 -11.93 5.66 3.84
C ALA A 186 -11.86 4.14 3.61
N ARG A 187 -10.83 3.49 4.18
CA ARG A 187 -10.77 2.03 4.25
C ARG A 187 -11.58 1.60 5.45
N ILE A 188 -12.63 0.83 5.20
CA ILE A 188 -13.53 0.31 6.24
C ILE A 188 -13.52 -1.23 6.33
N ASP A 189 -12.61 -1.89 5.64
CA ASP A 189 -12.27 -3.30 5.82
C ASP A 189 -10.74 -3.49 5.80
N PRO A 190 -10.16 -3.98 6.93
CA PRO A 190 -10.77 -4.04 8.26
C PRO A 190 -11.10 -2.66 8.83
N LEU A 191 -11.99 -2.58 9.79
CA LEU A 191 -12.19 -1.40 10.63
C LEU A 191 -11.14 -1.38 11.74
N ARG A 192 -10.77 -0.19 12.18
CA ARG A 192 -9.92 0.01 13.35
C ARG A 192 -10.80 0.30 14.58
N VAL A 193 -10.60 -0.45 15.65
CA VAL A 193 -11.25 -0.17 16.93
C VAL A 193 -10.21 0.39 17.89
N GLN A 194 -10.48 1.58 18.42
CA GLN A 194 -9.62 2.21 19.42
C GLN A 194 -10.26 2.07 20.80
N LEU A 195 -9.48 1.56 21.73
CA LEU A 195 -9.86 1.45 23.15
C LEU A 195 -8.92 2.27 24.02
N VAL A 196 -9.49 2.80 25.08
CA VAL A 196 -8.74 3.41 26.19
C VAL A 196 -8.86 2.45 27.36
N VAL A 197 -7.72 1.90 27.79
CA VAL A 197 -7.65 0.82 28.79
C VAL A 197 -6.94 1.31 30.04
N PRO A 198 -7.47 1.09 31.25
CA PRO A 198 -6.81 1.45 32.50
C PRO A 198 -5.47 0.68 32.66
N THR A 199 -4.49 1.34 33.28
CA THR A 199 -3.16 0.75 33.52
C THR A 199 -3.18 -0.50 34.41
N SER A 200 -4.23 -0.73 35.19
CA SER A 200 -4.44 -1.96 35.95
C SER A 200 -4.48 -3.23 35.08
N LEU A 201 -4.80 -3.08 33.77
CA LEU A 201 -4.84 -4.15 32.78
C LEU A 201 -3.56 -4.20 31.92
N TYR A 202 -2.57 -3.34 32.19
CA TYR A 202 -1.31 -3.34 31.44
C TYR A 202 -0.55 -4.67 31.65
N GLY A 203 -0.08 -5.25 30.55
CA GLY A 203 0.57 -6.57 30.56
C GLY A 203 -0.39 -7.76 30.49
N GLN A 204 -1.70 -7.55 30.72
CA GLN A 204 -2.72 -8.59 30.55
C GLN A 204 -3.29 -8.61 29.12
N VAL A 205 -3.32 -7.46 28.45
CA VAL A 205 -3.71 -7.32 27.04
C VAL A 205 -2.50 -7.62 26.15
N VAL A 206 -2.59 -8.67 25.35
CA VAL A 206 -1.51 -9.14 24.49
C VAL A 206 -1.90 -8.95 23.03
N ALA A 207 -0.91 -8.65 22.17
CA ALA A 207 -1.11 -8.61 20.73
C ALA A 207 -1.66 -9.95 20.23
N ASP A 208 -2.44 -9.92 19.13
CA ASP A 208 -3.14 -11.04 18.52
C ASP A 208 -4.26 -11.69 19.37
N SER A 209 -4.52 -11.21 20.59
CA SER A 209 -5.66 -11.70 21.38
C SER A 209 -6.99 -11.30 20.75
N ALA A 210 -7.99 -12.19 20.88
CA ALA A 210 -9.35 -11.94 20.42
C ALA A 210 -10.12 -11.14 21.47
N VAL A 211 -10.86 -10.15 21.04
CA VAL A 211 -11.68 -9.26 21.87
C VAL A 211 -13.08 -9.21 21.31
N SER A 212 -14.08 -9.34 22.16
CA SER A 212 -15.48 -9.18 21.79
C SER A 212 -15.83 -7.69 21.73
N VAL A 213 -16.32 -7.23 20.58
CA VAL A 213 -16.71 -5.83 20.35
C VAL A 213 -18.19 -5.79 20.00
N VAL A 214 -18.96 -5.01 20.75
CA VAL A 214 -20.39 -4.78 20.50
C VAL A 214 -20.56 -3.35 20.03
N PRO A 215 -20.87 -3.11 18.73
CA PRO A 215 -21.17 -1.78 18.21
C PRO A 215 -22.44 -1.20 18.86
N ASP A 216 -22.47 0.11 19.04
CA ASP A 216 -23.64 0.83 19.57
C ASP A 216 -24.66 1.09 18.42
N LEU A 217 -25.26 0.00 17.95
CA LEU A 217 -26.30 -0.01 16.94
C LEU A 217 -27.47 -0.90 17.39
N PRO A 218 -28.71 -0.53 17.07
CA PRO A 218 -29.88 -1.36 17.37
C PRO A 218 -29.75 -2.74 16.73
N GLY A 219 -29.85 -3.82 17.52
CA GLY A 219 -29.76 -5.20 17.05
C GLY A 219 -28.35 -5.68 16.70
N ALA A 220 -27.31 -4.91 17.01
CA ALA A 220 -25.94 -5.33 16.81
C ALA A 220 -25.58 -6.58 17.63
N ARG A 221 -24.83 -7.48 17.00
CA ARG A 221 -24.28 -8.68 17.66
C ARG A 221 -22.84 -8.41 18.09
N ALA A 222 -22.36 -9.19 19.04
CA ALA A 222 -20.95 -9.21 19.39
C ALA A 222 -20.11 -9.68 18.19
N LEU A 223 -19.08 -8.91 17.85
CA LEU A 223 -18.14 -9.19 16.76
C LEU A 223 -16.77 -9.47 17.37
N THR A 224 -15.99 -10.33 16.71
CA THR A 224 -14.65 -10.65 17.18
C THR A 224 -13.63 -9.76 16.47
N ALA A 225 -12.91 -8.95 17.24
CA ALA A 225 -11.78 -8.16 16.79
C ALA A 225 -10.46 -8.75 17.31
N ARG A 226 -9.33 -8.46 16.64
CA ARG A 226 -7.98 -8.86 17.08
C ARG A 226 -7.17 -7.66 17.50
N VAL A 227 -6.46 -7.78 18.63
CA VAL A 227 -5.50 -6.76 19.08
C VAL A 227 -4.35 -6.68 18.09
N THR A 228 -4.17 -5.52 17.47
CA THR A 228 -3.06 -5.24 16.54
C THR A 228 -1.93 -4.49 17.20
N MET A 229 -2.26 -3.63 18.17
CA MET A 229 -1.27 -2.80 18.85
C MET A 229 -1.69 -2.51 20.28
N VAL A 230 -0.73 -2.58 21.19
CA VAL A 230 -0.84 -2.12 22.57
C VAL A 230 0.18 -1.01 22.76
N ASP A 231 -0.26 0.19 23.11
CA ASP A 231 0.64 1.32 23.32
C ASP A 231 1.58 1.06 24.51
N LYS A 232 2.85 1.42 24.30
CA LYS A 232 3.88 1.37 25.36
C LYS A 232 3.98 2.69 26.13
N VAL A 233 3.24 3.71 25.70
CA VAL A 233 3.19 5.02 26.34
C VAL A 233 1.88 5.14 27.08
N ILE A 234 1.96 5.39 28.39
CA ILE A 234 0.83 5.58 29.27
C ILE A 234 0.55 7.08 29.36
N ASP A 235 -0.72 7.46 29.26
CA ASP A 235 -1.14 8.83 29.53
C ASP A 235 -1.20 9.03 31.07
N PRO A 236 -0.32 9.87 31.62
CA PRO A 236 -0.26 10.05 33.10
C PRO A 236 -1.46 10.80 33.66
N ALA A 237 -2.19 11.60 32.86
CA ALA A 237 -3.32 12.37 33.30
C ALA A 237 -4.56 11.50 33.53
N SER A 238 -4.80 10.54 32.63
CA SER A 238 -5.92 9.60 32.70
C SER A 238 -5.56 8.27 33.33
N ASN A 239 -4.26 7.98 33.50
CA ASN A 239 -3.74 6.68 33.93
C ASN A 239 -4.24 5.54 33.06
N THR A 240 -4.17 5.74 31.71
CA THR A 240 -4.64 4.80 30.70
C THR A 240 -3.62 4.62 29.59
N PHE A 241 -3.77 3.54 28.83
CA PHE A 241 -3.04 3.30 27.57
C PHE A 241 -4.02 2.96 26.43
N ARG A 242 -3.59 3.13 25.21
CA ARG A 242 -4.42 2.84 24.04
C ARG A 242 -4.15 1.43 23.53
N VAL A 243 -5.21 0.80 23.07
CA VAL A 243 -5.17 -0.50 22.39
C VAL A 243 -5.90 -0.37 21.06
N GLN A 244 -5.29 -0.83 19.99
CA GLN A 244 -5.92 -0.87 18.68
C GLN A 244 -6.27 -2.30 18.32
N LEU A 245 -7.47 -2.49 17.77
CA LEU A 245 -7.96 -3.77 17.27
C LEU A 245 -8.27 -3.64 15.77
N ALA A 246 -8.09 -4.73 15.04
CA ALA A 246 -8.64 -4.90 13.70
C ALA A 246 -9.97 -5.67 13.79
N LEU A 247 -11.02 -5.09 13.24
CA LEU A 247 -12.36 -5.67 13.16
C LEU A 247 -12.66 -5.95 11.68
N PRO A 248 -12.74 -7.22 11.24
CA PRO A 248 -13.10 -7.58 9.87
C PRO A 248 -14.49 -7.06 9.49
N ASN A 249 -14.62 -6.53 8.28
CA ASN A 249 -15.87 -5.98 7.74
C ASN A 249 -15.99 -6.26 6.22
N PRO A 250 -15.91 -7.53 5.78
CA PRO A 250 -15.80 -7.88 4.36
C PRO A 250 -17.00 -7.44 3.51
N ASP A 251 -18.18 -7.40 4.09
CA ASP A 251 -19.43 -6.96 3.43
C ASP A 251 -19.62 -5.45 3.51
N LEU A 252 -18.70 -4.70 4.14
CA LEU A 252 -18.78 -3.25 4.36
C LEU A 252 -20.09 -2.81 5.05
N SER A 253 -20.74 -3.73 5.76
CA SER A 253 -22.06 -3.50 6.37
C SER A 253 -21.98 -2.65 7.64
N LEU A 254 -20.83 -2.69 8.33
CA LEU A 254 -20.60 -1.90 9.53
C LEU A 254 -20.02 -0.53 9.16
N PRO A 255 -20.71 0.58 9.44
CA PRO A 255 -20.17 1.90 9.21
C PRO A 255 -19.07 2.26 10.21
N ALA A 256 -18.11 3.07 9.81
CA ALA A 256 -17.13 3.68 10.68
C ALA A 256 -17.73 4.91 11.40
N GLY A 257 -17.15 5.30 12.54
CA GLY A 257 -17.60 6.43 13.35
C GLY A 257 -18.52 6.03 14.51
N LEU A 258 -18.68 4.74 14.76
CA LEU A 258 -19.55 4.22 15.82
C LEU A 258 -18.82 4.11 17.16
N ARG A 259 -19.56 4.36 18.23
CA ARG A 259 -19.14 3.92 19.58
C ARG A 259 -19.34 2.42 19.70
N CYS A 260 -18.62 1.81 20.63
CA CYS A 260 -18.72 0.38 20.91
C CYS A 260 -18.38 0.09 22.38
N LYS A 261 -18.67 -1.14 22.77
CA LYS A 261 -18.21 -1.73 24.03
C LYS A 261 -17.33 -2.91 23.70
N ALA A 262 -16.15 -2.98 24.32
CA ALA A 262 -15.21 -4.07 24.15
C ALA A 262 -15.09 -4.87 25.44
N ASP A 263 -15.06 -6.18 25.32
CA ASP A 263 -14.89 -7.13 26.41
C ASP A 263 -13.72 -8.05 26.08
N PHE A 264 -12.70 -8.05 26.94
CA PHE A 264 -11.53 -8.93 26.79
C PHE A 264 -11.79 -10.35 27.30
N GLY A 265 -12.97 -10.61 27.88
CA GLY A 265 -13.26 -11.88 28.54
C GLY A 265 -12.42 -12.09 29.82
N PRO A 266 -12.31 -13.32 30.31
CA PRO A 266 -11.47 -13.63 31.47
C PRO A 266 -9.99 -13.43 31.09
N LEU A 267 -9.41 -12.33 31.58
CA LEU A 267 -7.98 -12.06 31.40
C LEU A 267 -7.17 -13.01 32.32
N PRO A 268 -5.99 -13.50 31.89
CA PRO A 268 -5.16 -14.35 32.74
C PRO A 268 -4.74 -13.58 33.99
N ALA A 269 -4.93 -14.19 35.16
CA ALA A 269 -4.55 -13.59 36.43
C ALA A 269 -3.08 -13.19 36.42
N THR A 270 -2.78 -11.98 36.86
CA THR A 270 -1.42 -11.41 36.96
C THR A 270 -0.53 -12.27 37.88
N GLY A 271 0.20 -13.24 37.32
CA GLY A 271 1.03 -14.15 38.12
C GLY A 271 2.28 -14.73 37.46
N SER A 272 2.50 -14.53 36.16
CA SER A 272 3.56 -15.31 35.48
C SER A 272 4.66 -14.51 34.79
N HIS A 273 4.71 -13.18 34.83
CA HIS A 273 5.75 -12.42 34.13
C HIS A 273 6.94 -12.00 34.99
N ALA A 274 6.89 -12.16 36.32
CA ALA A 274 8.03 -11.86 37.20
C ALA A 274 9.14 -12.92 37.14
N ALA A 275 8.86 -14.15 36.68
CA ALA A 275 9.83 -15.24 36.67
C ALA A 275 10.76 -15.27 35.44
N ALA A 276 10.43 -14.59 34.34
CA ALA A 276 11.22 -14.65 33.11
C ALA A 276 12.35 -13.62 33.03
N VAL A 277 12.35 -12.58 33.88
CA VAL A 277 13.39 -11.53 33.86
C VAL A 277 14.61 -11.89 34.74
N GLN A 278 14.48 -12.81 35.68
CA GLN A 278 15.61 -13.21 36.57
C GLN A 278 16.52 -14.30 36.03
N ALA A 279 16.23 -14.91 34.87
CA ALA A 279 17.04 -16.02 34.33
C ALA A 279 18.17 -15.59 33.35
N ARG A 280 18.48 -14.28 33.22
CA ARG A 280 19.61 -13.79 32.42
C ARG A 280 20.55 -12.95 33.29
N ALA A 281 21.24 -13.59 34.23
CA ALA A 281 22.44 -13.01 34.80
C ALA A 281 23.62 -13.22 33.82
N PRO A 282 24.48 -12.23 33.58
CA PRO A 282 25.61 -12.39 32.67
C PRO A 282 26.68 -13.24 33.34
N GLU A 283 27.10 -14.29 32.64
CA GLU A 283 28.25 -15.13 32.97
C GLU A 283 29.51 -14.27 32.93
N ALA A 284 30.18 -14.18 34.06
CA ALA A 284 31.42 -13.41 34.27
C ALA A 284 32.52 -13.96 33.38
N VAL A 285 33.05 -13.14 32.48
CA VAL A 285 34.29 -13.35 31.75
C VAL A 285 35.43 -13.41 32.78
N ARG A 286 35.98 -14.61 33.04
CA ARG A 286 37.26 -14.78 33.73
C ARG A 286 38.38 -14.55 32.72
N SER A 287 39.18 -13.54 33.05
CA SER A 287 40.46 -13.22 32.40
C SER A 287 41.50 -14.36 32.53
N ARG A 288 42.16 -14.64 31.44
CA ARG A 288 43.56 -14.97 31.36
C ARG A 288 44.21 -14.22 30.20
#